data_81b7f87236d74abb6a58c742c7f70d08
#
_entry.id   81b7f87236d74abb6a58c742c7f70d08
#
_cell.length_a   1.000
_cell.length_b   1.000
_cell.length_c   1.000
_cell.angle_alpha   90.00
_cell.angle_beta   90.00
_cell.angle_gamma   90.00
#
_symmetry.space_group_name_H-M   'P 1'
#
loop_
_entity.id
_entity.type
_entity.pdbx_description
1 polymer ?
#
loop_
_entity_poly.entity_id
_entity_poly.type
_entity_poly.pdbx_seq_one_letter_code
_entity_poly.pdbx_strand_id
1 'polypeptide(L)'
;MPPKPSTVRFRVPGLLFETLAVRDLRVYAETNDGQVFHYRDNNGLECDSVIHLRNGHYGLVEIKLGGESLIEEGASNLNSLAKKIDTSKMYAPSFWMIVTAVGQYAYQREDGIYVVPIGCLRD
;
A
#
# COMPACT_ATOMS: atom_id res chain seq x y z
N MET A 1 28.90 -20.50 -1.24
CA MET A 1 27.62 -20.19 -0.58
C MET A 1 26.92 -19.08 -1.37
N PRO A 2 25.71 -19.34 -1.81
CA PRO A 2 25.02 -18.29 -2.54
C PRO A 2 24.74 -17.10 -1.62
N PRO A 3 24.84 -15.88 -2.14
CA PRO A 3 24.53 -14.69 -1.35
C PRO A 3 23.06 -14.70 -0.98
N LYS A 4 22.76 -14.14 0.20
CA LYS A 4 21.37 -13.93 0.60
C LYS A 4 20.70 -12.95 -0.37
N PRO A 5 19.38 -13.08 -0.60
CA PRO A 5 18.67 -12.14 -1.47
C PRO A 5 18.93 -10.68 -1.14
N SER A 6 19.09 -10.37 0.17
CA SER A 6 19.37 -9.00 0.62
C SER A 6 20.75 -8.48 0.22
N THR A 7 21.67 -9.38 -0.18
CA THR A 7 23.01 -8.99 -0.65
C THR A 7 23.12 -9.00 -2.16
N VAL A 8 22.13 -9.49 -2.86
CA VAL A 8 22.06 -9.39 -4.32
C VAL A 8 21.80 -7.93 -4.67
N ARG A 9 22.70 -7.36 -5.43
CA ARG A 9 22.72 -5.92 -5.68
C ARG A 9 21.80 -5.50 -6.81
N PHE A 10 20.54 -5.85 -6.71
CA PHE A 10 19.55 -5.22 -7.57
C PHE A 10 19.06 -3.97 -6.89
N ARG A 11 19.54 -2.83 -7.35
CA ARG A 11 18.94 -1.58 -6.96
C ARG A 11 17.83 -1.31 -7.94
N VAL A 12 16.66 -1.73 -7.55
CA VAL A 12 15.46 -1.38 -8.29
C VAL A 12 15.16 0.08 -7.94
N PRO A 13 15.15 1.00 -8.92
CA PRO A 13 14.74 2.37 -8.64
C PRO A 13 13.38 2.38 -7.98
N GLY A 14 13.16 3.30 -7.03
CA GLY A 14 11.89 3.39 -6.33
C GLY A 14 10.70 3.48 -7.27
N LEU A 15 10.84 4.22 -8.37
CA LEU A 15 9.78 4.33 -9.38
C LEU A 15 9.45 2.99 -10.02
N LEU A 16 10.45 2.16 -10.29
CA LEU A 16 10.22 0.84 -10.88
C LEU A 16 9.53 -0.08 -9.87
N PHE A 17 9.95 -0.06 -8.62
CA PHE A 17 9.27 -0.82 -7.57
C PHE A 17 7.81 -0.41 -7.44
N GLU A 18 7.54 0.90 -7.42
CA GLU A 18 6.19 1.42 -7.32
C GLU A 18 5.32 0.93 -8.48
N THR A 19 5.86 0.95 -9.70
CA THR A 19 5.16 0.46 -10.89
C THR A 19 4.82 -1.03 -10.77
N LEU A 20 5.78 -1.83 -10.33
CA LEU A 20 5.58 -3.27 -10.14
C LEU A 20 4.56 -3.55 -9.03
N ALA A 21 4.63 -2.78 -7.95
CA ALA A 21 3.70 -2.93 -6.83
C ALA A 21 2.26 -2.60 -7.26
N VAL A 22 2.06 -1.53 -8.02
CA VAL A 22 0.74 -1.18 -8.54
C VAL A 22 0.21 -2.28 -9.44
N ARG A 23 1.06 -2.85 -10.30
CA ARG A 23 0.67 -3.96 -11.16
C ARG A 23 0.19 -5.17 -10.35
N ASP A 24 0.95 -5.54 -9.32
CA ASP A 24 0.60 -6.68 -8.48
C ASP A 24 -0.68 -6.41 -7.68
N LEU A 25 -0.88 -5.17 -7.22
CA LEU A 25 -2.11 -4.77 -6.54
C LEU A 25 -3.32 -4.86 -7.48
N ARG A 26 -3.16 -4.50 -8.74
CA ARG A 26 -4.23 -4.64 -9.73
C ARG A 26 -4.65 -6.10 -9.91
N VAL A 27 -3.67 -6.99 -10.02
CA VAL A 27 -3.96 -8.43 -10.14
C VAL A 27 -4.69 -8.92 -8.90
N TYR A 28 -4.20 -8.54 -7.72
CA TYR A 28 -4.84 -8.89 -6.46
C TYR A 28 -6.26 -8.35 -6.37
N ALA A 29 -6.47 -7.09 -6.74
CA ALA A 29 -7.78 -6.47 -6.69
C ALA A 29 -8.76 -7.13 -7.67
N GLU A 30 -8.32 -7.42 -8.88
CA GLU A 30 -9.15 -8.08 -9.90
C GLU A 30 -9.62 -9.45 -9.46
N THR A 31 -8.74 -10.21 -8.76
CA THR A 31 -9.09 -11.51 -8.21
C THR A 31 -10.23 -11.40 -7.19
N ASN A 32 -10.35 -10.23 -6.55
CA ASN A 32 -11.38 -9.95 -5.54
C ASN A 32 -12.47 -9.01 -6.05
N ASP A 33 -12.68 -8.95 -7.37
CA ASP A 33 -13.68 -8.09 -8.02
C ASP A 33 -13.50 -6.60 -7.70
N GLY A 34 -12.25 -6.17 -7.58
CA GLY A 34 -11.92 -4.79 -7.27
C GLY A 34 -11.16 -4.09 -8.38
N GLN A 35 -10.93 -2.82 -8.21
CA GLN A 35 -10.14 -1.98 -9.10
C GLN A 35 -9.19 -1.12 -8.29
N VAL A 36 -8.08 -0.69 -8.92
CA VAL A 36 -7.06 0.13 -8.29
C VAL A 36 -7.05 1.50 -8.95
N PHE A 37 -7.08 2.54 -8.11
CA PHE A 37 -7.01 3.93 -8.54
C PHE A 37 -5.92 4.67 -7.81
N HIS A 38 -5.40 5.72 -8.42
CA HIS A 38 -4.51 6.67 -7.76
C HIS A 38 -5.36 7.84 -7.24
N TYR A 39 -5.05 8.32 -6.04
CA TYR A 39 -5.75 9.46 -5.46
C TYR A 39 -4.80 10.64 -5.26
N ARG A 40 -5.26 11.81 -5.65
CA ARG A 40 -4.57 13.08 -5.37
C ARG A 40 -5.62 14.17 -5.18
N ASP A 41 -5.46 14.96 -4.13
CA ASP A 41 -6.34 16.11 -3.91
C ASP A 41 -5.63 17.43 -4.18
N ASN A 42 -6.39 18.53 -4.15
CA ASN A 42 -5.87 19.87 -4.44
C ASN A 42 -4.97 20.42 -3.33
N ASN A 43 -4.95 19.78 -2.17
CA ASN A 43 -4.14 20.21 -1.03
C ASN A 43 -2.79 19.48 -0.97
N GLY A 44 -2.46 18.73 -2.01
CA GLY A 44 -1.20 18.00 -2.08
C GLY A 44 -1.20 16.65 -1.39
N LEU A 45 -2.31 16.24 -0.79
CA LEU A 45 -2.45 14.89 -0.26
C LEU A 45 -2.68 13.92 -1.40
N GLU A 46 -1.93 12.83 -1.39
CA GLU A 46 -2.15 11.77 -2.37
C GLU A 46 -2.00 10.40 -1.72
N CYS A 47 -2.64 9.43 -2.30
CA CYS A 47 -2.52 8.03 -1.91
C CYS A 47 -2.03 7.27 -3.13
N ASP A 48 -1.00 6.44 -2.95
CA ASP A 48 -0.41 5.71 -4.06
C ASP A 48 -1.42 4.80 -4.76
N SER A 49 -2.27 4.16 -3.99
CA SER A 49 -3.32 3.32 -4.57
C SER A 49 -4.53 3.26 -3.67
N VAL A 50 -5.70 3.28 -4.28
CA VAL A 50 -6.98 3.05 -3.63
C VAL A 50 -7.56 1.79 -4.26
N ILE A 51 -7.79 0.76 -3.45
CA ILE A 51 -8.42 -0.47 -3.93
C ILE A 51 -9.93 -0.34 -3.69
N HIS A 52 -10.67 -0.27 -4.78
CA HIS A 52 -12.12 -0.12 -4.74
C HIS A 52 -12.78 -1.48 -4.94
N LEU A 53 -13.62 -1.88 -4.02
CA LEU A 53 -14.32 -3.15 -4.07
C LEU A 53 -15.73 -2.99 -4.63
N ARG A 54 -16.30 -4.07 -5.13
CA ARG A 54 -17.61 -4.06 -5.80
C ARG A 54 -18.74 -3.50 -4.94
N ASN A 55 -18.67 -3.74 -3.64
CA ASN A 55 -19.75 -3.33 -2.72
C ASN A 55 -19.65 -1.89 -2.25
N GLY A 56 -18.75 -1.09 -2.84
CA GLY A 56 -18.52 0.29 -2.44
C GLY A 56 -17.49 0.46 -1.34
N HIS A 57 -17.02 -0.63 -0.75
CA HIS A 57 -15.93 -0.56 0.22
C HIS A 57 -14.60 -0.34 -0.49
N TYR A 58 -13.62 0.21 0.21
CA TYR A 58 -12.32 0.51 -0.38
C TYR A 58 -11.23 0.46 0.68
N GLY A 59 -10.01 0.29 0.22
CA GLY A 59 -8.83 0.33 1.06
C GLY A 59 -7.84 1.34 0.54
N LEU A 60 -7.07 1.94 1.44
CA LEU A 60 -6.02 2.91 1.11
C LEU A 60 -4.67 2.22 1.22
N VAL A 61 -3.82 2.40 0.20
CA VAL A 61 -2.53 1.72 0.10
C VAL A 61 -1.43 2.72 -0.19
N GLU A 62 -0.38 2.69 0.63
CA GLU A 62 0.87 3.39 0.37
C GLU A 62 1.94 2.39 -0.03
N ILE A 63 2.82 2.79 -0.93
CA ILE A 63 3.89 1.95 -1.43
C ILE A 63 5.22 2.55 -0.97
N LYS A 64 5.98 1.81 -0.17
CA LYS A 64 7.27 2.24 0.37
C LYS A 64 8.28 1.14 0.19
N LEU A 65 9.57 1.51 -0.01
CA LEU A 65 10.61 0.51 -0.19
C LEU A 65 10.78 -0.38 1.04
N GLY A 66 10.61 0.18 2.22
CA GLY A 66 10.75 -0.56 3.48
C GLY A 66 11.60 0.21 4.47
N GLY A 67 11.71 -0.35 5.69
CA GLY A 67 12.41 0.30 6.79
C GLY A 67 11.46 1.14 7.64
N GLU A 68 11.76 1.24 8.93
CA GLU A 68 10.86 1.89 9.88
C GLU A 68 10.52 3.33 9.51
N SER A 69 11.51 4.09 9.06
CA SER A 69 11.32 5.49 8.71
C SER A 69 10.30 5.68 7.59
N LEU A 70 10.42 4.88 6.53
CA LEU A 70 9.50 4.96 5.40
C LEU A 70 8.12 4.42 5.74
N ILE A 71 8.06 3.39 6.57
CA ILE A 71 6.79 2.85 7.05
C ILE A 71 6.05 3.89 7.90
N GLU A 72 6.78 4.58 8.79
CA GLU A 72 6.19 5.67 9.59
C GLU A 72 5.68 6.81 8.71
N GLU A 73 6.42 7.15 7.66
CA GLU A 73 5.99 8.17 6.71
C GLU A 73 4.71 7.76 6.00
N GLY A 74 4.63 6.51 5.55
CA GLY A 74 3.43 5.98 4.92
C GLY A 74 2.25 5.96 5.87
N ALA A 75 2.46 5.53 7.10
CA ALA A 75 1.42 5.50 8.13
C ALA A 75 0.90 6.90 8.44
N SER A 76 1.80 7.87 8.56
CA SER A 76 1.44 9.27 8.79
C SER A 76 0.56 9.80 7.65
N ASN A 77 0.92 9.50 6.41
CA ASN A 77 0.14 9.92 5.26
C ASN A 77 -1.26 9.29 5.24
N LEU A 78 -1.34 8.00 5.53
CA LEU A 78 -2.63 7.30 5.59
C LEU A 78 -3.51 7.86 6.70
N ASN A 79 -2.94 8.15 7.86
CA ASN A 79 -3.68 8.75 8.96
C ASN A 79 -4.17 10.17 8.62
N SER A 80 -3.38 10.93 7.87
CA SER A 80 -3.79 12.26 7.40
C SER A 80 -4.95 12.18 6.42
N LEU A 81 -4.89 11.21 5.51
CA LEU A 81 -5.99 10.96 4.57
C LEU A 81 -7.28 10.58 5.30
N ALA A 82 -7.16 9.75 6.34
CA ALA A 82 -8.32 9.33 7.13
C ALA A 82 -9.08 10.50 7.70
N LYS A 83 -8.36 11.48 8.21
CA LYS A 83 -8.98 12.65 8.85
C LYS A 83 -9.75 13.51 7.86
N LYS A 84 -9.46 13.39 6.57
CA LYS A 84 -10.12 14.17 5.53
C LYS A 84 -11.32 13.49 4.91
N ILE A 85 -11.51 12.21 5.20
CA ILE A 85 -12.65 11.48 4.64
C ILE A 85 -13.92 11.87 5.37
N ASP A 86 -14.90 12.33 4.58
CA ASP A 86 -16.20 12.69 5.11
C ASP A 86 -17.09 11.45 5.14
N THR A 87 -17.19 10.84 6.30
CA THR A 87 -17.95 9.60 6.49
C THR A 87 -19.45 9.79 6.36
N SER A 88 -19.94 11.03 6.30
CA SER A 88 -21.34 11.30 6.00
C SER A 88 -21.66 11.12 4.53
N LYS A 89 -20.64 11.13 3.64
CA LYS A 89 -20.81 11.02 2.20
C LYS A 89 -20.31 9.70 1.63
N MET A 90 -19.43 9.02 2.36
CA MET A 90 -18.88 7.74 1.92
C MET A 90 -18.45 6.91 3.12
N TYR A 91 -18.29 5.61 2.91
CA TYR A 91 -17.81 4.73 3.97
C TYR A 91 -16.40 5.11 4.40
N ALA A 92 -16.08 4.83 5.66
CA ALA A 92 -14.68 4.84 6.08
C ALA A 92 -13.92 3.74 5.34
N PRO A 93 -12.60 3.89 5.13
CA PRO A 93 -11.82 2.83 4.52
C PRO A 93 -11.95 1.52 5.30
N SER A 94 -12.08 0.41 4.57
CA SER A 94 -12.19 -0.91 5.18
C SER A 94 -10.84 -1.40 5.69
N PHE A 95 -9.74 -0.94 5.08
CA PHE A 95 -8.40 -1.29 5.51
C PHE A 95 -7.40 -0.22 5.04
N TRP A 96 -6.23 -0.26 5.66
CA TRP A 96 -5.11 0.65 5.41
C TRP A 96 -3.89 -0.21 5.30
N MET A 97 -3.12 -0.06 4.24
CA MET A 97 -2.01 -0.95 3.98
C MET A 97 -0.79 -0.18 3.47
N ILE A 98 0.38 -0.60 3.91
CA ILE A 98 1.65 -0.17 3.36
C ILE A 98 2.28 -1.39 2.70
N VAL A 99 2.50 -1.31 1.39
CA VAL A 99 3.18 -2.37 0.64
C VAL A 99 4.67 -2.05 0.59
N THR A 100 5.50 -2.98 1.01
CA THR A 100 6.96 -2.79 1.03
C THR A 100 7.65 -3.72 0.05
N ALA A 101 8.85 -3.31 -0.41
CA ALA A 101 9.67 -4.12 -1.29
C ALA A 101 10.32 -5.28 -0.53
N VAL A 102 10.60 -5.09 0.76
CA VAL A 102 11.34 -6.04 1.58
C VAL A 102 10.54 -6.41 2.82
N GLY A 103 10.75 -7.61 3.32
CA GLY A 103 10.10 -8.12 4.50
C GLY A 103 9.81 -9.58 4.34
N GLN A 104 9.70 -10.30 5.46
CA GLN A 104 9.49 -11.74 5.46
C GLN A 104 8.04 -12.12 5.73
N TYR A 105 7.30 -11.25 6.41
CA TYR A 105 5.91 -11.53 6.76
C TYR A 105 5.12 -10.24 6.88
N ALA A 106 3.82 -10.36 6.69
CA ALA A 106 2.89 -9.26 6.89
C ALA A 106 2.55 -9.12 8.37
N TYR A 107 2.29 -7.90 8.80
CA TYR A 107 1.87 -7.66 10.18
C TYR A 107 0.94 -6.45 10.23
N GLN A 108 0.24 -6.30 11.34
CA GLN A 108 -0.62 -5.15 11.60
C GLN A 108 0.02 -4.28 12.67
N ARG A 109 0.11 -3.00 12.42
CA ARG A 109 0.62 -2.01 13.37
C ARG A 109 -0.41 -1.74 14.47
N GLU A 110 0.05 -1.10 15.55
CA GLU A 110 -0.84 -0.70 16.65
C GLU A 110 -1.95 0.24 16.20
N ASP A 111 -1.69 1.06 15.18
CA ASP A 111 -2.69 1.98 14.63
C ASP A 111 -3.66 1.31 13.64
N GLY A 112 -3.56 -0.01 13.48
CA GLY A 112 -4.45 -0.77 12.61
C GLY A 112 -3.98 -0.89 11.18
N ILE A 113 -2.93 -0.20 10.79
CA ILE A 113 -2.40 -0.23 9.42
C ILE A 113 -1.64 -1.54 9.20
N TYR A 114 -1.95 -2.23 8.11
CA TYR A 114 -1.23 -3.44 7.71
C TYR A 114 0.03 -3.07 6.97
N VAL A 115 1.13 -3.77 7.26
CA VAL A 115 2.38 -3.67 6.52
C VAL A 115 2.59 -4.99 5.82
N VAL A 116 2.61 -4.97 4.48
CA VAL A 116 2.60 -6.19 3.67
C VAL A 116 3.74 -6.15 2.67
N PRO A 117 4.76 -7.00 2.84
CA PRO A 117 5.78 -7.14 1.80
C PRO A 117 5.15 -7.61 0.50
N ILE A 118 5.66 -7.10 -0.63
CA ILE A 118 5.06 -7.38 -1.94
C ILE A 118 4.99 -8.88 -2.23
N GLY A 119 5.94 -9.66 -1.74
CA GLY A 119 5.94 -11.11 -1.90
C GLY A 119 4.78 -11.81 -1.18
N CYS A 120 4.11 -11.13 -0.25
CA CYS A 120 2.95 -11.65 0.48
C CYS A 120 1.62 -11.31 -0.21
N LEU A 121 1.64 -10.53 -1.28
CA LEU A 121 0.44 -10.19 -2.07
C LEU A 121 0.14 -11.29 -3.07
N ARG A 122 -0.09 -12.49 -2.58
CA ARG A 122 -0.42 -13.64 -3.43
C ARG A 122 -1.75 -14.23 -3.02
N ASP A 123 -2.38 -14.83 -4.00
CA ASP A 123 -3.65 -15.54 -3.83
C ASP A 123 -3.49 -16.78 -2.94
#